data_b5ea5a6aeafc0f209d2ab8708ffd2da1
#
_entry.id   b5ea5a6aeafc0f209d2ab8708ffd2da1
#
_cell.length_a   1.000
_cell.length_b   1.000
_cell.length_c   1.000
_cell.angle_alpha   90.00
_cell.angle_beta   90.00
_cell.angle_gamma   90.00
#
_symmetry.space_group_name_H-M   'P 1'
#
loop_
_entity.id
_entity.type
_entity.pdbx_description
1 polymer ?
#
loop_
_entity_poly.entity_id
_entity_poly.type
_entity_poly.pdbx_seq_one_letter_code
_entity_poly.pdbx_strand_id
1 'polypeptide(L)'
;MKILVPIDGSSYSENSLAFLASRRELFGENPTVELLVVFDSVPGNPTECAAKRYCEEKAADIFAPALKSLAGKRVTLMKTVLIGNPADQIAGEADRLGADLIVMGSRGRTALAGLFLGSVTNGVLKQTKIPVLIIRGQSAPHRKALRVGIAVDGSRYGLSAVHHVLENRALFGKDAVFYLLHVANDYASAVYPDIFGMTL
;
A
#
# COMPACT_ATOMS: atom_id res chain seq x y z
N MET A 1 10.08 9.19 7.86
CA MET A 1 9.37 8.04 7.31
C MET A 1 9.77 7.82 5.87
N LYS A 2 10.12 6.59 5.49
CA LYS A 2 10.45 6.19 4.12
C LYS A 2 9.28 5.41 3.52
N ILE A 3 8.76 5.87 2.40
CA ILE A 3 7.56 5.31 1.77
C ILE A 3 7.90 4.86 0.37
N LEU A 4 7.66 3.58 0.06
CA LEU A 4 7.76 3.04 -1.29
C LEU A 4 6.38 3.10 -1.96
N VAL A 5 6.33 3.67 -3.17
CA VAL A 5 5.09 3.81 -3.95
C VAL A 5 5.29 3.20 -5.32
N PRO A 6 4.94 1.92 -5.52
CA PRO A 6 4.93 1.31 -6.84
C PRO A 6 3.85 1.94 -7.71
N ILE A 7 4.23 2.36 -8.92
CA ILE A 7 3.34 2.97 -9.90
C ILE A 7 3.52 2.33 -11.27
N ASP A 8 2.41 2.19 -12.00
CA ASP A 8 2.37 1.58 -13.34
C ASP A 8 1.64 2.45 -14.37
N GLY A 9 1.24 3.66 -14.00
CA GLY A 9 0.45 4.56 -14.83
C GLY A 9 -1.03 4.19 -14.91
N SER A 10 -1.51 3.25 -14.11
CA SER A 10 -2.94 2.94 -13.99
C SER A 10 -3.66 3.95 -13.09
N SER A 11 -4.98 4.06 -13.23
CA SER A 11 -5.80 4.87 -12.33
C SER A 11 -5.71 4.42 -10.86
N TYR A 12 -5.36 3.16 -10.60
CA TYR A 12 -5.16 2.63 -9.25
C TYR A 12 -3.88 3.17 -8.62
N SER A 13 -2.79 3.27 -9.38
CA SER A 13 -1.56 3.89 -8.90
C SER A 13 -1.71 5.42 -8.74
N GLU A 14 -2.47 6.07 -9.63
CA GLU A 14 -2.82 7.50 -9.48
C GLU A 14 -3.62 7.78 -8.20
N ASN A 15 -4.57 6.90 -7.85
CA ASN A 15 -5.33 7.01 -6.59
C ASN A 15 -4.44 6.89 -5.35
N SER A 16 -3.40 6.05 -5.39
CA SER A 16 -2.42 5.92 -4.32
C SER A 16 -1.63 7.22 -4.14
N LEU A 17 -1.22 7.85 -5.23
CA LEU A 17 -0.54 9.14 -5.22
C LEU A 17 -1.45 10.27 -4.72
N ALA A 18 -2.71 10.30 -5.18
CA ALA A 18 -3.70 11.27 -4.73
C ALA A 18 -3.97 11.14 -3.22
N PHE A 19 -4.07 9.92 -2.71
CA PHE A 19 -4.19 9.66 -1.28
C PHE A 19 -2.99 10.23 -0.53
N LEU A 20 -1.78 9.90 -0.95
CA LEU A 20 -0.54 10.34 -0.32
C LEU A 20 -0.41 11.88 -0.36
N ALA A 21 -0.72 12.49 -1.50
CA ALA A 21 -0.70 13.94 -1.67
C ALA A 21 -1.73 14.67 -0.79
N SER A 22 -2.93 14.09 -0.62
CA SER A 22 -4.02 14.68 0.18
C SER A 22 -3.82 14.53 1.69
N ARG A 23 -2.98 13.58 2.12
CA ARG A 23 -2.75 13.25 3.54
C ARG A 23 -1.27 13.27 3.92
N ARG A 24 -0.50 14.07 3.23
CA ARG A 24 0.93 14.18 3.40
C ARG A 24 1.34 14.43 4.88
N GLU A 25 0.55 15.20 5.60
CA GLU A 25 0.79 15.52 7.03
C GLU A 25 0.77 14.30 7.95
N LEU A 26 0.17 13.19 7.51
CA LEU A 26 0.14 11.93 8.28
C LEU A 26 1.48 11.20 8.25
N PHE A 27 2.35 11.54 7.30
CA PHE A 27 3.61 10.83 7.06
C PHE A 27 4.84 11.53 7.66
N GLY A 28 4.61 12.49 8.58
CA GLY A 28 5.66 13.24 9.26
C GLY A 28 6.07 14.52 8.51
N GLU A 29 7.04 15.25 9.05
CA GLU A 29 7.39 16.59 8.56
C GLU A 29 8.07 16.58 7.20
N ASN A 30 8.92 15.59 6.93
CA ASN A 30 9.67 15.47 5.68
C ASN A 30 9.87 14.02 5.25
N PRO A 31 8.81 13.33 4.79
CA PRO A 31 8.91 11.94 4.38
C PRO A 31 9.74 11.80 3.10
N THR A 32 10.48 10.71 2.99
CA THR A 32 11.09 10.27 1.74
C THR A 32 10.09 9.39 1.01
N VAL A 33 9.75 9.75 -0.20
CA VAL A 33 8.86 8.98 -1.09
C VAL A 33 9.65 8.49 -2.27
N GLU A 34 9.79 7.18 -2.40
CA GLU A 34 10.37 6.55 -3.57
C GLU A 34 9.27 6.05 -4.50
N LEU A 35 9.23 6.61 -5.71
CA LEU A 35 8.36 6.17 -6.79
C LEU A 35 9.09 5.05 -7.55
N LEU A 36 8.48 3.87 -7.58
CA LEU A 36 9.05 2.69 -8.23
C LEU A 36 8.21 2.29 -9.45
N VAL A 37 8.86 2.18 -10.61
CA VAL A 37 8.30 1.57 -11.82
C VAL A 37 9.01 0.25 -12.08
N VAL A 38 8.27 -0.82 -12.29
CA VAL A 38 8.81 -2.13 -12.61
C VAL A 38 8.29 -2.57 -13.98
N PHE A 39 9.19 -2.99 -14.86
CA PHE A 39 8.88 -3.61 -16.14
C PHE A 39 9.10 -5.12 -16.04
N ASP A 40 8.09 -5.93 -16.36
CA ASP A 40 8.20 -7.39 -16.34
C ASP A 40 9.27 -7.89 -17.31
N SER A 41 9.36 -7.25 -18.48
CA SER A 41 10.30 -7.60 -19.54
C SER A 41 10.51 -6.43 -20.50
N VAL A 42 11.53 -6.51 -21.30
CA VAL A 42 11.82 -5.55 -22.37
C VAL A 42 11.67 -6.27 -23.71
N PRO A 43 10.97 -5.67 -24.70
CA PRO A 43 10.79 -6.26 -26.01
C PRO A 43 12.11 -6.56 -26.74
N GLY A 44 12.17 -7.69 -27.44
CA GLY A 44 13.39 -8.13 -28.11
C GLY A 44 14.37 -8.79 -27.15
N ASN A 45 15.63 -8.82 -27.55
CA ASN A 45 16.74 -9.32 -26.72
C ASN A 45 17.84 -8.21 -26.66
N PRO A 46 17.52 -7.04 -26.05
CA PRO A 46 18.45 -5.92 -26.02
C PRO A 46 19.60 -6.21 -25.08
N THR A 47 20.72 -5.50 -25.30
CA THR A 47 21.79 -5.43 -24.30
C THR A 47 21.24 -4.80 -23.00
N GLU A 48 21.87 -5.08 -21.87
CA GLU A 48 21.45 -4.53 -20.57
C GLU A 48 21.35 -2.99 -20.60
N CYS A 49 22.31 -2.33 -21.22
CA CYS A 49 22.32 -0.87 -21.37
C CYS A 49 21.13 -0.36 -22.21
N ALA A 50 20.81 -1.04 -23.32
CA ALA A 50 19.67 -0.68 -24.17
C ALA A 50 18.33 -0.94 -23.45
N ALA A 51 18.23 -2.04 -22.71
CA ALA A 51 17.06 -2.35 -21.89
C ALA A 51 16.82 -1.28 -20.83
N LYS A 52 17.86 -0.89 -20.11
CA LYS A 52 17.78 0.15 -19.08
C LYS A 52 17.33 1.48 -19.66
N ARG A 53 17.94 1.94 -20.75
CA ARG A 53 17.56 3.19 -21.43
C ARG A 53 16.09 3.16 -21.89
N TYR A 54 15.65 2.06 -22.52
CA TYR A 54 14.26 1.89 -22.94
C TYR A 54 13.29 2.01 -21.75
N CYS A 55 13.58 1.33 -20.64
CA CYS A 55 12.74 1.39 -19.44
C CYS A 55 12.72 2.79 -18.82
N GLU A 56 13.86 3.48 -18.77
CA GLU A 56 13.95 4.86 -18.24
C GLU A 56 13.12 5.84 -19.09
N GLU A 57 13.20 5.74 -20.43
CA GLU A 57 12.40 6.54 -21.36
C GLU A 57 10.89 6.28 -21.16
N LYS A 58 10.48 5.01 -21.07
CA LYS A 58 9.07 4.65 -20.84
C LYS A 58 8.57 5.03 -19.44
N ALA A 59 9.42 4.93 -18.44
CA ALA A 59 9.07 5.32 -17.07
C ALA A 59 8.87 6.83 -16.93
N ALA A 60 9.48 7.64 -17.77
CA ALA A 60 9.34 9.10 -17.74
C ALA A 60 7.87 9.53 -17.85
N ASP A 61 7.10 8.88 -18.75
CA ASP A 61 5.67 9.15 -18.94
C ASP A 61 4.83 8.76 -17.71
N ILE A 62 5.27 7.71 -16.99
CA ILE A 62 4.60 7.25 -15.76
C ILE A 62 4.96 8.16 -14.58
N PHE A 63 6.21 8.62 -14.51
CA PHE A 63 6.66 9.51 -13.44
C PHE A 63 6.09 10.93 -13.55
N ALA A 64 5.87 11.44 -14.76
CA ALA A 64 5.48 12.83 -14.97
C ALA A 64 4.20 13.23 -14.20
N PRO A 65 3.05 12.50 -14.31
CA PRO A 65 1.85 12.81 -13.53
C PRO A 65 2.07 12.61 -12.02
N ALA A 66 2.86 11.61 -11.61
CA ALA A 66 3.17 11.36 -10.21
C ALA A 66 3.96 12.52 -9.58
N LEU A 67 4.99 13.01 -10.26
CA LEU A 67 5.78 14.16 -9.82
C LEU A 67 4.93 15.42 -9.74
N LYS A 68 4.02 15.62 -10.70
CA LYS A 68 3.08 16.75 -10.69
C LYS A 68 2.14 16.70 -9.49
N SER A 69 1.64 15.52 -9.13
CA SER A 69 0.71 15.36 -7.99
C SER A 69 1.39 15.61 -6.64
N LEU A 70 2.69 15.39 -6.53
CA LEU A 70 3.49 15.60 -5.33
C LEU A 70 4.24 16.94 -5.34
N ALA A 71 4.16 17.72 -6.42
CA ALA A 71 4.82 19.02 -6.52
C ALA A 71 4.33 19.98 -5.43
N GLY A 72 5.24 20.76 -4.85
CA GLY A 72 4.93 21.70 -3.78
C GLY A 72 4.63 21.05 -2.40
N LYS A 73 4.62 19.71 -2.32
CA LYS A 73 4.57 19.01 -1.04
C LYS A 73 5.96 18.93 -0.42
N ARG A 74 6.06 19.05 0.89
CA ARG A 74 7.34 18.89 1.60
C ARG A 74 7.69 17.41 1.70
N VAL A 75 8.17 16.82 0.62
CA VAL A 75 8.61 15.42 0.53
C VAL A 75 9.93 15.35 -0.21
N THR A 76 10.81 14.43 0.19
CA THR A 76 11.99 14.07 -0.59
C THR A 76 11.59 13.01 -1.60
N LEU A 77 11.69 13.31 -2.90
CA LEU A 77 11.27 12.38 -3.95
C LEU A 77 12.48 11.64 -4.54
N MET A 78 12.35 10.33 -4.64
CA MET A 78 13.28 9.44 -5.34
C MET A 78 12.53 8.72 -6.46
N LYS A 79 13.25 8.30 -7.49
CA LYS A 79 12.71 7.53 -8.63
C LYS A 79 13.59 6.33 -8.89
N THR A 80 12.98 5.17 -9.01
CA THR A 80 13.68 3.92 -9.31
C THR A 80 12.94 3.18 -10.41
N VAL A 81 13.69 2.61 -11.35
CA VAL A 81 13.18 1.78 -12.43
C VAL A 81 13.87 0.43 -12.34
N LEU A 82 13.08 -0.64 -12.25
CA LEU A 82 13.57 -2.00 -12.18
C LEU A 82 12.96 -2.86 -13.30
N ILE A 83 13.63 -3.97 -13.60
CA ILE A 83 13.18 -4.98 -14.57
C ILE A 83 13.09 -6.32 -13.85
N GLY A 84 11.99 -7.03 -14.03
CA GLY A 84 11.75 -8.35 -13.46
C GLY A 84 10.34 -8.52 -12.94
N ASN A 85 10.10 -9.58 -12.17
CA ASN A 85 8.79 -9.84 -11.59
C ASN A 85 8.39 -8.67 -10.65
N PRO A 86 7.26 -7.99 -10.88
CA PRO A 86 6.90 -6.80 -10.12
C PRO A 86 6.77 -7.04 -8.61
N ALA A 87 6.21 -8.18 -8.19
CA ALA A 87 6.04 -8.45 -6.76
C ALA A 87 7.40 -8.63 -6.07
N ASP A 88 8.32 -9.36 -6.72
CA ASP A 88 9.66 -9.63 -6.19
C ASP A 88 10.49 -8.33 -6.12
N GLN A 89 10.42 -7.51 -7.19
CA GLN A 89 11.14 -6.25 -7.25
C GLN A 89 10.62 -5.22 -6.24
N ILE A 90 9.30 -5.14 -6.04
CA ILE A 90 8.69 -4.25 -5.03
C ILE A 90 9.10 -4.67 -3.63
N ALA A 91 9.02 -5.97 -3.30
CA ALA A 91 9.39 -6.45 -1.97
C ALA A 91 10.89 -6.24 -1.71
N GLY A 92 11.76 -6.59 -2.67
CA GLY A 92 13.21 -6.40 -2.57
C GLY A 92 13.61 -4.94 -2.44
N GLU A 93 12.97 -4.05 -3.20
CA GLU A 93 13.26 -2.61 -3.13
C GLU A 93 12.79 -1.99 -1.81
N ALA A 94 11.66 -2.46 -1.28
CA ALA A 94 11.17 -2.03 0.03
C ALA A 94 12.18 -2.39 1.14
N ASP A 95 12.74 -3.59 1.10
CA ASP A 95 13.77 -4.02 2.04
C ASP A 95 15.08 -3.23 1.84
N ARG A 96 15.53 -3.01 0.59
CA ARG A 96 16.73 -2.22 0.25
C ARG A 96 16.62 -0.78 0.74
N LEU A 97 15.46 -0.16 0.55
CA LEU A 97 15.17 1.20 1.01
C LEU A 97 15.12 1.28 2.55
N GLY A 98 14.81 0.18 3.21
CA GLY A 98 14.38 0.14 4.59
C GLY A 98 13.09 0.93 4.74
N ALA A 99 12.11 0.61 3.91
CA ALA A 99 10.82 1.30 3.89
C ALA A 99 10.03 1.06 5.17
N ASP A 100 9.41 2.11 5.67
CA ASP A 100 8.48 2.03 6.82
C ASP A 100 7.07 1.66 6.36
N LEU A 101 6.76 1.93 5.07
CA LEU A 101 5.43 1.72 4.50
C LEU A 101 5.52 1.53 2.97
N ILE A 102 4.75 0.58 2.44
CA ILE A 102 4.47 0.47 1.01
C ILE A 102 3.06 1.01 0.77
N VAL A 103 2.89 1.95 -0.17
CA VAL A 103 1.57 2.48 -0.56
C VAL A 103 1.29 2.10 -2.00
N MET A 104 0.26 1.30 -2.24
CA MET A 104 -0.02 0.82 -3.60
C MET A 104 -1.51 0.71 -3.89
N GLY A 105 -1.86 0.71 -5.17
CA GLY A 105 -3.22 0.44 -5.62
C GLY A 105 -3.63 -1.01 -5.38
N SER A 106 -4.92 -1.24 -5.20
CA SER A 106 -5.45 -2.60 -5.05
C SER A 106 -5.31 -3.44 -6.32
N ARG A 107 -5.06 -2.83 -7.48
CA ARG A 107 -4.92 -3.44 -8.81
C ARG A 107 -3.90 -2.65 -9.63
N GLY A 108 -3.52 -3.19 -10.78
CA GLY A 108 -2.68 -2.53 -11.77
C GLY A 108 -3.37 -2.46 -13.14
N ARG A 109 -2.59 -2.32 -14.21
CA ARG A 109 -3.04 -2.15 -15.60
C ARG A 109 -3.88 -3.31 -16.14
N THR A 110 -3.66 -4.53 -15.65
CA THR A 110 -4.34 -5.77 -16.10
C THR A 110 -5.50 -6.16 -15.19
N ALA A 111 -6.19 -5.17 -14.62
CA ALA A 111 -7.27 -5.41 -13.66
C ALA A 111 -8.43 -6.21 -14.26
N LEU A 112 -8.62 -7.44 -13.78
CA LEU A 112 -9.78 -8.27 -14.11
C LEU A 112 -10.96 -7.91 -13.20
N ALA A 113 -12.16 -7.84 -13.79
CA ALA A 113 -13.39 -7.61 -13.02
C ALA A 113 -13.64 -8.78 -12.05
N GLY A 114 -14.06 -8.45 -10.82
CA GLY A 114 -14.41 -9.46 -9.80
C GLY A 114 -13.29 -9.84 -8.84
N LEU A 115 -12.01 -9.58 -9.13
CA LEU A 115 -10.93 -9.84 -8.18
C LEU A 115 -10.84 -8.74 -7.12
N PHE A 116 -10.69 -9.15 -5.86
CA PHE A 116 -10.53 -8.21 -4.74
C PHE A 116 -9.19 -7.49 -4.77
N LEU A 117 -8.10 -8.21 -5.08
CA LEU A 117 -6.74 -7.69 -5.19
C LEU A 117 -6.08 -8.20 -6.47
N GLY A 118 -5.20 -7.39 -7.05
CA GLY A 118 -4.37 -7.77 -8.19
C GLY A 118 -3.28 -8.78 -7.82
N SER A 119 -2.75 -9.46 -8.82
CA SER A 119 -1.67 -10.46 -8.66
C SER A 119 -0.41 -9.87 -8.01
N VAL A 120 0.01 -8.68 -8.43
CA VAL A 120 1.17 -7.98 -7.87
C VAL A 120 0.94 -7.65 -6.41
N THR A 121 -0.22 -7.06 -6.05
CA THR A 121 -0.56 -6.72 -4.66
C THR A 121 -0.56 -7.96 -3.76
N ASN A 122 -1.18 -9.06 -4.23
CA ASN A 122 -1.15 -10.34 -3.53
C ASN A 122 0.27 -10.91 -3.39
N GLY A 123 1.09 -10.77 -4.42
CA GLY A 123 2.49 -11.21 -4.40
C GLY A 123 3.30 -10.44 -3.36
N VAL A 124 3.20 -9.12 -3.34
CA VAL A 124 3.88 -8.25 -2.35
C VAL A 124 3.47 -8.61 -0.92
N LEU A 125 2.16 -8.76 -0.65
CA LEU A 125 1.67 -9.13 0.69
C LEU A 125 2.22 -10.46 1.21
N LYS A 126 2.56 -11.38 0.33
CA LYS A 126 3.14 -12.68 0.71
C LYS A 126 4.64 -12.61 1.00
N GLN A 127 5.32 -11.61 0.46
CA GLN A 127 6.79 -11.54 0.47
C GLN A 127 7.35 -10.53 1.45
N THR A 128 6.59 -9.49 1.78
CA THR A 128 7.06 -8.43 2.67
C THR A 128 6.55 -8.57 4.11
N LYS A 129 7.35 -8.09 5.06
CA LYS A 129 6.93 -7.85 6.45
C LYS A 129 6.64 -6.37 6.72
N ILE A 130 6.92 -5.51 5.74
CA ILE A 130 6.67 -4.07 5.83
C ILE A 130 5.15 -3.84 5.70
N PRO A 131 4.57 -2.95 6.50
CA PRO A 131 3.16 -2.58 6.36
C PRO A 131 2.80 -2.14 4.95
N VAL A 132 1.68 -2.64 4.42
CA VAL A 132 1.19 -2.30 3.08
C VAL A 132 -0.14 -1.57 3.18
N LEU A 133 -0.18 -0.34 2.72
CA LEU A 133 -1.41 0.44 2.58
C LEU A 133 -1.97 0.28 1.17
N ILE A 134 -3.12 -0.37 1.07
CA ILE A 134 -3.77 -0.66 -0.20
C ILE A 134 -4.92 0.33 -0.43
N ILE A 135 -4.81 1.11 -1.49
CA ILE A 135 -5.83 2.09 -1.87
C ILE A 135 -6.81 1.46 -2.86
N ARG A 136 -8.11 1.50 -2.50
CA ARG A 136 -9.20 1.03 -3.35
C ARG A 136 -10.13 2.18 -3.72
N GLY A 137 -10.60 2.16 -4.96
CA GLY A 137 -11.58 3.14 -5.47
C GLY A 137 -10.99 4.47 -5.90
N GLN A 138 -11.88 5.35 -6.40
CA GLN A 138 -11.55 6.63 -7.06
C GLN A 138 -11.46 7.73 -6.05
N SER A 139 -10.93 7.94 -5.11
CA SER A 139 -10.78 9.03 -4.15
C SER A 139 -10.79 8.59 -2.70
N ALA A 140 -9.72 8.87 -2.04
CA ALA A 140 -9.75 8.99 -0.61
C ALA A 140 -10.76 10.10 -0.26
N PRO A 141 -11.79 9.82 0.53
CA PRO A 141 -12.72 10.86 0.92
C PRO A 141 -11.93 11.96 1.63
N HIS A 142 -12.18 13.23 1.27
CA HIS A 142 -11.63 14.41 1.95
C HIS A 142 -12.18 14.56 3.39
N ARG A 143 -12.41 13.47 4.06
CA ARG A 143 -12.85 13.47 5.47
C ARG A 143 -11.67 13.82 6.35
N LYS A 144 -11.82 14.86 7.16
CA LYS A 144 -10.83 15.23 8.19
C LYS A 144 -10.60 14.10 9.19
N ALA A 145 -11.66 13.35 9.55
CA ALA A 145 -11.61 12.22 10.45
C ALA A 145 -11.71 10.89 9.69
N LEU A 146 -10.77 9.99 9.95
CA LEU A 146 -10.81 8.62 9.46
C LEU A 146 -11.62 7.73 10.39
N ARG A 147 -12.34 6.77 9.83
CA ARG A 147 -12.95 5.66 10.55
C ARG A 147 -12.10 4.43 10.27
N VAL A 148 -11.44 3.92 11.29
CA VAL A 148 -10.46 2.83 11.20
C VAL A 148 -11.04 1.58 11.82
N GLY A 149 -11.30 0.56 11.01
CA GLY A 149 -11.66 -0.77 11.49
C GLY A 149 -10.41 -1.62 11.66
N ILE A 150 -10.23 -2.20 12.85
CA ILE A 150 -9.14 -3.13 13.14
C ILE A 150 -9.74 -4.52 13.26
N ALA A 151 -9.48 -5.38 12.29
CA ALA A 151 -9.94 -6.76 12.32
C ALA A 151 -9.08 -7.58 13.27
N VAL A 152 -9.69 -8.26 14.21
CA VAL A 152 -9.03 -9.13 15.20
C VAL A 152 -9.72 -10.49 15.23
N ASP A 153 -8.93 -11.56 15.33
CA ASP A 153 -9.37 -12.94 15.35
C ASP A 153 -8.98 -13.67 16.65
N GLY A 154 -8.46 -12.93 17.64
CA GLY A 154 -7.93 -13.46 18.87
C GLY A 154 -6.50 -14.02 18.75
N SER A 155 -5.92 -14.05 17.55
CA SER A 155 -4.54 -14.49 17.35
C SER A 155 -3.53 -13.41 17.77
N ARG A 156 -2.26 -13.82 17.93
CA ARG A 156 -1.13 -12.90 18.15
C ARG A 156 -0.99 -11.88 16.99
N TYR A 157 -1.40 -12.25 15.77
CA TYR A 157 -1.33 -11.38 14.62
C TYR A 157 -2.40 -10.28 14.67
N GLY A 158 -3.62 -10.62 15.10
CA GLY A 158 -4.67 -9.64 15.37
C GLY A 158 -4.25 -8.64 16.45
N LEU A 159 -3.61 -9.13 17.53
CA LEU A 159 -3.05 -8.27 18.58
C LEU A 159 -1.92 -7.38 18.05
N SER A 160 -1.03 -7.92 17.21
CA SER A 160 0.04 -7.12 16.56
C SER A 160 -0.53 -6.01 15.68
N ALA A 161 -1.66 -6.24 14.98
CA ALA A 161 -2.32 -5.20 14.21
C ALA A 161 -2.83 -4.05 15.10
N VAL A 162 -3.39 -4.36 16.28
CA VAL A 162 -3.80 -3.35 17.26
C VAL A 162 -2.59 -2.55 17.74
N HIS A 163 -1.50 -3.20 18.12
CA HIS A 163 -0.26 -2.52 18.54
C HIS A 163 0.27 -1.60 17.45
N HIS A 164 0.35 -2.10 16.21
CA HIS A 164 0.81 -1.29 15.08
C HIS A 164 -0.03 -0.03 14.86
N VAL A 165 -1.35 -0.14 14.97
CA VAL A 165 -2.26 1.02 14.85
C VAL A 165 -2.03 2.02 15.98
N LEU A 166 -1.83 1.55 17.23
CA LEU A 166 -1.58 2.42 18.38
C LEU A 166 -0.25 3.16 18.28
N GLU A 167 0.80 2.46 17.91
CA GLU A 167 2.15 3.02 17.72
C GLU A 167 2.19 4.05 16.57
N ASN A 168 1.41 3.79 15.52
CA ASN A 168 1.34 4.63 14.33
C ASN A 168 0.07 5.49 14.26
N ARG A 169 -0.53 5.81 15.40
CA ARG A 169 -1.81 6.53 15.48
C ARG A 169 -1.82 7.83 14.67
N ALA A 170 -0.69 8.50 14.56
CA ALA A 170 -0.54 9.73 13.79
C ALA A 170 -0.90 9.56 12.30
N LEU A 171 -0.69 8.36 11.72
CA LEU A 171 -1.05 8.05 10.34
C LEU A 171 -2.55 8.14 10.03
N PHE A 172 -3.40 8.10 11.07
CA PHE A 172 -4.85 8.12 10.93
C PHE A 172 -5.48 9.48 11.19
N GLY A 173 -4.67 10.45 11.68
CA GLY A 173 -5.12 11.80 12.02
C GLY A 173 -5.66 11.92 13.46
N LYS A 174 -5.69 13.16 13.95
CA LYS A 174 -6.04 13.45 15.36
C LYS A 174 -7.47 13.02 15.72
N ASP A 175 -8.39 13.14 14.77
CA ASP A 175 -9.82 12.90 14.99
C ASP A 175 -10.26 11.50 14.50
N ALA A 176 -9.32 10.59 14.28
CA ALA A 176 -9.63 9.23 13.84
C ALA A 176 -10.41 8.45 14.91
N VAL A 177 -11.46 7.76 14.47
CA VAL A 177 -12.26 6.86 15.32
C VAL A 177 -11.90 5.42 14.99
N PHE A 178 -11.57 4.65 16.01
CA PHE A 178 -11.13 3.26 15.87
C PHE A 178 -12.23 2.30 16.32
N TYR A 179 -12.43 1.26 15.52
CA TYR A 179 -13.37 0.17 15.78
C TYR A 179 -12.60 -1.14 15.81
N LEU A 180 -12.71 -1.89 16.87
CA LEU A 180 -12.29 -3.30 16.92
C LEU A 180 -13.39 -4.16 16.31
N LEU A 181 -13.04 -4.96 15.31
CA LEU A 181 -13.97 -5.84 14.59
C LEU A 181 -13.55 -7.29 14.83
N HIS A 182 -14.38 -8.04 15.50
CA HIS A 182 -14.23 -9.48 15.67
C HIS A 182 -15.41 -10.19 15.03
N VAL A 183 -15.12 -11.21 14.24
CA VAL A 183 -16.14 -12.09 13.65
C VAL A 183 -16.10 -13.41 14.42
N ALA A 184 -17.12 -13.63 15.25
CA ALA A 184 -17.29 -14.92 15.89
C ALA A 184 -17.88 -15.93 14.88
N ASN A 185 -17.26 -17.10 14.76
CA ASN A 185 -17.86 -18.21 14.03
C ASN A 185 -18.90 -18.88 14.92
N ASP A 186 -20.10 -19.07 14.40
CA ASP A 186 -21.23 -19.71 15.09
C ASP A 186 -20.98 -21.17 15.53
N TYR A 187 -19.85 -21.75 15.12
CA TYR A 187 -19.47 -23.10 15.56
C TYR A 187 -19.27 -23.22 17.08
N ALA A 188 -18.93 -22.13 17.77
CA ALA A 188 -18.78 -22.14 19.23
C ALA A 188 -20.12 -22.23 19.95
N SER A 189 -21.22 -21.69 19.41
CA SER A 189 -22.56 -21.77 19.97
C SER A 189 -23.16 -23.17 19.85
N ALA A 190 -22.72 -23.94 18.84
CA ALA A 190 -23.17 -25.34 18.67
C ALA A 190 -22.44 -26.32 19.61
N VAL A 191 -21.23 -25.99 20.09
CA VAL A 191 -20.42 -26.86 20.96
C VAL A 191 -20.51 -26.45 22.43
N TYR A 192 -20.80 -25.18 22.74
CA TYR A 192 -20.90 -24.66 24.10
C TYR A 192 -22.09 -23.69 24.23
N PRO A 193 -23.36 -24.21 24.23
CA PRO A 193 -24.55 -23.34 24.32
C PRO A 193 -24.64 -22.57 25.64
N ASP A 194 -23.94 -22.98 26.69
CA ASP A 194 -24.09 -22.42 28.05
C ASP A 194 -23.10 -21.30 28.39
N ILE A 195 -22.16 -20.97 27.52
CA ILE A 195 -21.13 -19.94 27.82
C ILE A 195 -21.62 -18.50 27.48
N PHE A 196 -22.64 -18.35 26.65
CA PHE A 196 -23.18 -17.04 26.25
C PHE A 196 -24.38 -16.54 27.04
N GLY A 197 -24.76 -17.23 28.11
CA GLY A 197 -25.88 -16.86 28.99
C GLY A 197 -25.53 -15.82 30.07
N MET A 198 -24.37 -15.23 30.08
CA MET A 198 -24.07 -14.12 30.98
C MET A 198 -24.37 -12.77 30.30
N THR A 199 -25.57 -12.27 30.57
CA THR A 199 -25.96 -10.88 30.38
C THR A 199 -25.07 -9.98 31.31
N LEU A 200 -24.38 -9.02 30.76
CA LEU A 200 -23.75 -7.92 31.48
C LEU A 200 -24.81 -6.92 31.94
#